data_3c7c8d64c9feaeb62754bd4e5d1a7c6c
#
_entry.id   3c7c8d64c9feaeb62754bd4e5d1a7c6c
#
_cell.length_a   1.000
_cell.length_b   1.000
_cell.length_c   1.000
_cell.angle_alpha   90.00
_cell.angle_beta   90.00
_cell.angle_gamma   90.00
#
_symmetry.space_group_name_H-M   'P 1'
#
loop_
_entity.id
_entity.type
_entity.pdbx_description
1 polymer ?
#
loop_
_entity_poly.entity_id
_entity_poly.type
_entity_poly.pdbx_seq_one_letter_code
_entity_poly.pdbx_strand_id
1 'polypeptide(L)'
;MADVLQPIEQLIHDPSPEGLCAAAGDPRLTEDLALALLERRDLPAGGLEQLAKHPALKKSRKVLLVLVTHPHTPRFVSLPLLKHLHTFELMQVALTPAVAADVKASADEALFNRRETISLGERLTLAKRGSGRLAGALLLDPEPRIVEAALENPRLTEAPVVKALMKDRAPEALAEAICRHSKWSVRREVQRALLRHPGTPLGRVLVFARSLPTEALREIMRQSRLSENVRAYLARELESRATH
;
A
#
# COMPACT_ATOMS: atom_id res chain seq x y z
N MET A 1 22.34 52.42 -1.97
CA MET A 1 22.94 51.40 -1.07
C MET A 1 22.77 50.08 -1.81
N ALA A 2 23.85 49.49 -2.29
CA ALA A 2 23.81 48.16 -2.93
C ALA A 2 23.48 47.14 -1.85
N ASP A 3 22.33 46.50 -2.02
CA ASP A 3 21.95 45.36 -1.21
C ASP A 3 22.99 44.26 -1.45
N VAL A 4 23.87 44.01 -0.48
CA VAL A 4 24.88 42.96 -0.56
C VAL A 4 24.08 41.64 -0.49
N LEU A 5 23.73 41.13 -1.67
CA LEU A 5 23.10 39.81 -1.82
C LEU A 5 23.99 38.79 -1.06
N GLN A 6 23.51 38.32 0.07
CA GLN A 6 24.19 37.27 0.83
C GLN A 6 24.39 36.03 -0.06
N PRO A 7 25.54 35.36 0.04
CA PRO A 7 25.74 34.08 -0.64
C PRO A 7 24.64 33.11 -0.27
N ILE A 8 24.05 32.39 -1.26
CA ILE A 8 22.96 31.47 -1.02
C ILE A 8 23.36 30.35 -0.04
N GLU A 9 24.63 29.98 -0.02
CA GLU A 9 25.21 29.02 0.93
C GLU A 9 25.08 29.47 2.39
N GLN A 10 25.03 30.79 2.65
CA GLN A 10 24.77 31.31 3.99
C GLN A 10 23.27 31.32 4.30
N LEU A 11 22.43 31.64 3.32
CA LEU A 11 20.98 31.68 3.52
C LEU A 11 20.38 30.31 3.86
N ILE A 12 20.90 29.20 3.31
CA ILE A 12 20.43 27.85 3.64
C ILE A 12 20.73 27.47 5.10
N HIS A 13 21.64 28.15 5.76
CA HIS A 13 22.00 27.98 7.18
C HIS A 13 21.39 29.03 8.10
N ASP A 14 20.58 29.94 7.57
CA ASP A 14 19.91 30.97 8.36
C ASP A 14 18.99 30.30 9.43
N PRO A 15 19.07 30.76 10.70
CA PRO A 15 18.23 30.24 11.76
C PRO A 15 16.77 30.78 11.71
N SER A 16 16.52 31.82 10.91
CA SER A 16 15.21 32.46 10.85
C SER A 16 14.30 31.79 9.81
N PRO A 17 13.00 31.63 10.08
CA PRO A 17 12.04 31.13 9.12
C PRO A 17 11.96 31.97 7.84
N GLU A 18 12.14 33.29 7.97
CA GLU A 18 12.12 34.24 6.86
C GLU A 18 13.34 34.03 5.93
N GLY A 19 14.53 33.86 6.52
CA GLY A 19 15.75 33.56 5.78
C GLY A 19 15.66 32.24 5.01
N LEU A 20 15.10 31.19 5.64
CA LEU A 20 14.88 29.91 4.99
C LEU A 20 13.87 30.00 3.83
N CYS A 21 12.80 30.78 4.00
CA CYS A 21 11.88 31.04 2.91
C CYS A 21 12.56 31.81 1.77
N ALA A 22 13.37 32.83 2.08
CA ALA A 22 14.13 33.58 1.07
C ALA A 22 15.10 32.68 0.31
N ALA A 23 15.83 31.78 1.01
CA ALA A 23 16.68 30.78 0.38
C ALA A 23 15.91 29.84 -0.57
N ALA A 24 14.75 29.36 -0.13
CA ALA A 24 13.90 28.46 -0.91
C ALA A 24 13.35 29.09 -2.21
N GLY A 25 13.20 30.41 -2.23
CA GLY A 25 12.74 31.19 -3.38
C GLY A 25 13.84 31.79 -4.25
N ASP A 26 15.14 31.66 -3.86
CA ASP A 26 16.23 32.29 -4.58
C ASP A 26 16.46 31.65 -5.96
N PRO A 27 16.44 32.44 -7.06
CA PRO A 27 16.66 31.90 -8.40
C PRO A 27 17.99 31.18 -8.62
N ARG A 28 18.98 31.41 -7.78
CA ARG A 28 20.32 30.77 -7.80
C ARG A 28 20.31 29.40 -7.12
N LEU A 29 19.18 28.96 -6.54
CA LEU A 29 19.09 27.69 -5.82
C LEU A 29 19.34 26.51 -6.76
N THR A 30 20.38 25.74 -6.47
CA THR A 30 20.73 24.52 -7.18
C THR A 30 20.04 23.29 -6.57
N GLU A 31 20.07 22.15 -7.28
CA GLU A 31 19.54 20.89 -6.76
C GLU A 31 20.18 20.50 -5.42
N ASP A 32 21.52 20.60 -5.32
CA ASP A 32 22.25 20.21 -4.12
C ASP A 32 21.91 21.10 -2.92
N LEU A 33 21.82 22.41 -3.14
CA LEU A 33 21.44 23.36 -2.09
C LEU A 33 19.99 23.16 -1.65
N ALA A 34 19.10 22.83 -2.58
CA ALA A 34 17.70 22.51 -2.27
C ALA A 34 17.59 21.22 -1.44
N LEU A 35 18.39 20.20 -1.75
CA LEU A 35 18.44 18.97 -0.96
C LEU A 35 18.99 19.24 0.45
N ALA A 36 20.07 20.05 0.57
CA ALA A 36 20.60 20.45 1.86
C ALA A 36 19.57 21.24 2.71
N LEU A 37 18.80 22.12 2.06
CA LEU A 37 17.71 22.84 2.71
C LEU A 37 16.58 21.88 3.18
N LEU A 38 16.26 20.86 2.41
CA LEU A 38 15.25 19.84 2.73
C LEU A 38 15.69 18.85 3.82
N GLU A 39 16.97 18.77 4.15
CA GLU A 39 17.45 17.99 5.32
C GLU A 39 17.07 18.65 6.65
N ARG A 40 16.76 19.92 6.63
CA ARG A 40 16.39 20.70 7.81
C ARG A 40 14.96 20.38 8.24
N ARG A 41 14.80 20.00 9.50
CA ARG A 41 13.47 19.74 10.08
C ARG A 41 12.71 21.00 10.48
N ASP A 42 13.41 22.12 10.59
CA ASP A 42 12.84 23.42 10.96
C ASP A 42 12.40 24.26 9.75
N LEU A 43 12.48 23.69 8.53
CA LEU A 43 12.04 24.36 7.31
C LEU A 43 10.53 24.64 7.36
N PRO A 44 10.11 25.94 7.26
CA PRO A 44 8.72 26.30 7.37
C PRO A 44 7.92 25.88 6.13
N ALA A 45 6.61 25.71 6.32
CA ALA A 45 5.69 25.33 5.24
C ALA A 45 5.76 26.24 4.01
N GLY A 46 5.96 27.56 4.22
CA GLY A 46 6.17 28.54 3.15
C GLY A 46 7.41 28.27 2.30
N GLY A 47 8.53 27.86 2.94
CA GLY A 47 9.75 27.45 2.24
C GLY A 47 9.54 26.19 1.40
N LEU A 48 8.85 25.18 1.94
CA LEU A 48 8.49 23.95 1.22
C LEU A 48 7.60 24.24 0.01
N GLU A 49 6.67 25.19 0.15
CA GLU A 49 5.81 25.62 -0.96
C GLU A 49 6.62 26.34 -2.06
N GLN A 50 7.57 27.18 -1.68
CA GLN A 50 8.46 27.86 -2.63
C GLN A 50 9.34 26.87 -3.40
N LEU A 51 9.94 25.89 -2.70
CA LEU A 51 10.68 24.79 -3.34
C LEU A 51 9.85 24.01 -4.35
N ALA A 52 8.60 23.72 -4.02
CA ALA A 52 7.66 23.03 -4.94
C ALA A 52 7.36 23.84 -6.21
N LYS A 53 7.37 25.16 -6.11
CA LYS A 53 7.10 26.08 -7.22
C LYS A 53 8.36 26.46 -7.99
N HIS A 54 9.55 26.17 -7.47
CA HIS A 54 10.83 26.64 -8.01
C HIS A 54 11.09 26.05 -9.40
N PRO A 55 11.29 26.90 -10.46
CA PRO A 55 11.36 26.44 -11.85
C PRO A 55 12.49 25.45 -12.13
N ALA A 56 13.68 25.67 -11.54
CA ALA A 56 14.84 24.82 -11.74
C ALA A 56 14.67 23.44 -11.10
N LEU A 57 13.85 23.32 -10.03
CA LEU A 57 13.68 22.10 -9.25
C LEU A 57 12.53 21.22 -9.73
N LYS A 58 11.59 21.73 -10.52
CA LYS A 58 10.41 20.99 -11.02
C LYS A 58 10.75 19.71 -11.76
N LYS A 59 11.92 19.60 -12.35
CA LYS A 59 12.40 18.43 -13.09
C LYS A 59 13.27 17.50 -12.26
N SER A 60 13.73 17.95 -11.10
CA SER A 60 14.56 17.11 -10.21
C SER A 60 13.68 16.14 -9.43
N ARG A 61 13.75 14.88 -9.83
CA ARG A 61 13.01 13.80 -9.16
C ARG A 61 13.48 13.58 -7.72
N LYS A 62 14.77 13.78 -7.45
CA LYS A 62 15.32 13.67 -6.08
C LYS A 62 14.68 14.71 -5.17
N VAL A 63 14.66 15.98 -5.59
CA VAL A 63 14.03 17.06 -4.84
C VAL A 63 12.53 16.80 -4.65
N LEU A 64 11.81 16.39 -5.70
CA LEU A 64 10.39 16.10 -5.59
C LEU A 64 10.10 14.98 -4.58
N LEU A 65 10.89 13.91 -4.60
CA LEU A 65 10.73 12.79 -3.66
C LEU A 65 10.98 13.24 -2.21
N VAL A 66 12.11 13.94 -1.95
CA VAL A 66 12.44 14.44 -0.61
C VAL A 66 11.38 15.43 -0.13
N LEU A 67 10.92 16.32 -0.99
CA LEU A 67 9.87 17.29 -0.70
C LEU A 67 8.56 16.60 -0.29
N VAL A 68 8.11 15.58 -1.04
CA VAL A 68 6.89 14.82 -0.72
C VAL A 68 7.03 14.03 0.57
N THR A 69 8.23 13.53 0.88
CA THR A 69 8.48 12.74 2.08
C THR A 69 8.83 13.56 3.31
N HIS A 70 9.04 14.87 3.16
CA HIS A 70 9.35 15.76 4.26
C HIS A 70 8.14 15.90 5.22
N PRO A 71 8.33 15.76 6.55
CA PRO A 71 7.22 15.68 7.52
C PRO A 71 6.34 16.94 7.59
N HIS A 72 6.91 18.10 7.29
CA HIS A 72 6.20 19.39 7.35
C HIS A 72 5.64 19.84 6.00
N THR A 73 5.79 19.07 4.93
CA THR A 73 5.22 19.44 3.63
C THR A 73 3.68 19.45 3.69
N PRO A 74 3.06 20.61 3.38
CA PRO A 74 1.61 20.68 3.35
C PRO A 74 0.98 19.72 2.33
N ARG A 75 -0.19 19.17 2.63
CA ARG A 75 -0.89 18.19 1.76
C ARG A 75 -1.21 18.74 0.39
N PHE A 76 -1.58 20.01 0.30
CA PHE A 76 -1.87 20.67 -0.97
C PHE A 76 -0.62 20.81 -1.87
N VAL A 77 0.59 20.65 -1.29
CA VAL A 77 1.86 20.56 -2.02
C VAL A 77 2.18 19.12 -2.40
N SER A 78 2.15 18.19 -1.43
CA SER A 78 2.58 16.81 -1.64
C SER A 78 1.65 16.04 -2.60
N LEU A 79 0.33 16.16 -2.46
CA LEU A 79 -0.62 15.39 -3.28
C LEU A 79 -0.48 15.63 -4.79
N PRO A 80 -0.39 16.88 -5.32
CA PRO A 80 -0.17 17.11 -6.74
C PRO A 80 1.18 16.58 -7.24
N LEU A 81 2.21 16.52 -6.39
CA LEU A 81 3.53 16.08 -6.78
C LEU A 81 3.61 14.57 -7.01
N LEU A 82 2.74 13.75 -6.38
CA LEU A 82 2.72 12.30 -6.55
C LEU A 82 2.62 11.87 -8.02
N LYS A 83 1.91 12.63 -8.87
CA LYS A 83 1.76 12.31 -10.29
C LYS A 83 3.08 12.34 -11.07
N HIS A 84 4.07 13.07 -10.59
CA HIS A 84 5.40 13.23 -11.21
C HIS A 84 6.41 12.17 -10.74
N LEU A 85 6.07 11.40 -9.70
CA LEU A 85 6.92 10.34 -9.16
C LEU A 85 6.74 9.03 -9.94
N HIS A 86 7.84 8.27 -10.06
CA HIS A 86 7.83 6.94 -10.69
C HIS A 86 7.43 5.84 -9.69
N THR A 87 7.28 4.62 -10.19
CA THR A 87 6.81 3.44 -9.45
C THR A 87 7.52 3.25 -8.10
N PHE A 88 8.85 3.23 -8.09
CA PHE A 88 9.60 2.98 -6.87
C PHE A 88 9.66 4.18 -5.93
N GLU A 89 9.56 5.38 -6.43
CA GLU A 89 9.46 6.61 -5.63
C GLU A 89 8.11 6.69 -4.92
N LEU A 90 7.01 6.37 -5.62
CA LEU A 90 5.69 6.25 -5.01
C LEU A 90 5.66 5.16 -3.93
N MET A 91 6.32 4.02 -4.16
CA MET A 91 6.47 2.97 -3.16
C MET A 91 7.23 3.49 -1.93
N GLN A 92 8.28 4.26 -2.13
CA GLN A 92 9.05 4.87 -1.03
C GLN A 92 8.16 5.83 -0.22
N VAL A 93 7.38 6.70 -0.88
CA VAL A 93 6.41 7.60 -0.21
C VAL A 93 5.42 6.79 0.64
N ALA A 94 4.82 5.74 0.07
CA ALA A 94 3.86 4.89 0.77
C ALA A 94 4.45 4.18 2.01
N LEU A 95 5.75 3.91 2.01
CA LEU A 95 6.45 3.20 3.08
C LEU A 95 7.12 4.13 4.10
N THR A 96 7.28 5.42 3.79
CA THR A 96 7.98 6.37 4.69
C THR A 96 7.11 6.70 5.92
N PRO A 97 7.55 6.40 7.16
CA PRO A 97 6.74 6.61 8.36
C PRO A 97 6.30 8.05 8.56
N ALA A 98 7.17 9.02 8.27
CA ALA A 98 6.92 10.46 8.47
C ALA A 98 5.85 11.05 7.55
N VAL A 99 5.50 10.39 6.45
CA VAL A 99 4.50 10.88 5.50
C VAL A 99 3.08 10.71 6.06
N ALA A 100 2.23 11.69 5.85
CA ALA A 100 0.84 11.67 6.28
C ALA A 100 0.05 10.50 5.65
N ALA A 101 -0.91 9.94 6.38
CA ALA A 101 -1.63 8.72 6.01
C ALA A 101 -2.41 8.85 4.69
N ASP A 102 -2.99 10.01 4.42
CA ASP A 102 -3.71 10.31 3.18
C ASP A 102 -2.77 10.41 1.96
N VAL A 103 -1.57 10.98 2.11
CA VAL A 103 -0.55 11.03 1.08
C VAL A 103 -0.05 9.61 0.75
N LYS A 104 0.19 8.78 1.78
CA LYS A 104 0.51 7.35 1.60
C LYS A 104 -0.59 6.60 0.85
N ALA A 105 -1.86 6.83 1.25
CA ALA A 105 -2.99 6.21 0.60
C ALA A 105 -3.11 6.62 -0.87
N SER A 106 -2.86 7.89 -1.19
CA SER A 106 -2.86 8.41 -2.56
C SER A 106 -1.68 7.86 -3.39
N ALA A 107 -0.51 7.66 -2.77
CA ALA A 107 0.62 7.00 -3.43
C ALA A 107 0.31 5.53 -3.76
N ASP A 108 -0.28 4.77 -2.83
CA ASP A 108 -0.74 3.39 -3.08
C ASP A 108 -1.79 3.32 -4.19
N GLU A 109 -2.73 4.27 -4.22
CA GLU A 109 -3.75 4.34 -5.26
C GLU A 109 -3.15 4.66 -6.63
N ALA A 110 -2.20 5.59 -6.69
CA ALA A 110 -1.46 5.90 -7.91
C ALA A 110 -0.70 4.68 -8.45
N LEU A 111 -0.07 3.89 -7.57
CA LEU A 111 0.59 2.63 -7.92
C LEU A 111 -0.40 1.59 -8.44
N PHE A 112 -1.52 1.42 -7.76
CA PHE A 112 -2.55 0.47 -8.17
C PHE A 112 -3.16 0.83 -9.54
N ASN A 113 -3.40 2.10 -9.79
CA ASN A 113 -3.93 2.58 -11.09
C ASN A 113 -2.94 2.39 -12.24
N ARG A 114 -1.64 2.38 -11.95
CA ARG A 114 -0.57 2.13 -12.95
C ARG A 114 -0.27 0.65 -13.18
N ARG A 115 -0.87 -0.29 -12.45
CA ARG A 115 -0.52 -1.73 -12.46
C ARG A 115 -0.53 -2.37 -13.85
N GLU A 116 -1.38 -1.88 -14.75
CA GLU A 116 -1.50 -2.41 -16.12
C GLU A 116 -0.42 -1.87 -17.06
N THR A 117 0.21 -0.74 -16.71
CA THR A 117 1.22 -0.07 -17.53
C THR A 117 2.65 -0.35 -17.11
N ILE A 118 2.84 -0.87 -15.89
CA ILE A 118 4.15 -1.23 -15.35
C ILE A 118 4.51 -2.69 -15.66
N SER A 119 5.81 -2.97 -15.73
CA SER A 119 6.31 -4.30 -16.03
C SER A 119 5.93 -5.34 -14.98
N LEU A 120 5.96 -6.63 -15.37
CA LEU A 120 5.77 -7.74 -14.43
C LEU A 120 6.77 -7.69 -13.27
N GLY A 121 8.04 -7.34 -13.54
CA GLY A 121 9.08 -7.23 -12.51
C GLY A 121 8.79 -6.12 -11.49
N GLU A 122 8.28 -4.97 -11.94
CA GLU A 122 7.84 -3.90 -11.04
C GLU A 122 6.64 -4.37 -10.19
N ARG A 123 5.62 -5.00 -10.80
CA ARG A 123 4.47 -5.55 -10.05
C ARG A 123 4.89 -6.59 -9.01
N LEU A 124 5.81 -7.49 -9.34
CA LEU A 124 6.38 -8.45 -8.39
C LEU A 124 7.07 -7.75 -7.21
N THR A 125 7.85 -6.71 -7.49
CA THR A 125 8.53 -5.93 -6.45
C THR A 125 7.52 -5.21 -5.55
N LEU A 126 6.48 -4.60 -6.13
CA LEU A 126 5.39 -3.96 -5.40
C LEU A 126 4.61 -4.96 -4.53
N ALA A 127 4.31 -6.14 -5.06
CA ALA A 127 3.64 -7.21 -4.32
C ALA A 127 4.46 -7.65 -3.11
N LYS A 128 5.76 -7.88 -3.30
CA LYS A 128 6.68 -8.35 -2.25
C LYS A 128 7.02 -7.30 -1.19
N ARG A 129 7.25 -6.04 -1.61
CA ARG A 129 7.86 -5.00 -0.78
C ARG A 129 6.98 -3.77 -0.55
N GLY A 130 5.90 -3.63 -1.27
CA GLY A 130 4.96 -2.52 -1.15
C GLY A 130 4.22 -2.51 0.19
N SER A 131 3.34 -1.54 0.37
CA SER A 131 2.47 -1.46 1.54
C SER A 131 1.53 -2.66 1.65
N GLY A 132 1.04 -2.95 2.85
CA GLY A 132 0.04 -4.00 3.06
C GLY A 132 -1.28 -3.74 2.30
N ARG A 133 -1.62 -2.47 2.09
CA ARG A 133 -2.77 -2.06 1.27
C ARG A 133 -2.58 -2.42 -0.20
N LEU A 134 -1.40 -2.10 -0.75
CA LEU A 134 -1.06 -2.42 -2.13
C LEU A 134 -0.94 -3.93 -2.36
N ALA A 135 -0.27 -4.66 -1.45
CA ALA A 135 -0.20 -6.11 -1.50
C ALA A 135 -1.60 -6.74 -1.48
N GLY A 136 -2.50 -6.25 -0.59
CA GLY A 136 -3.89 -6.69 -0.54
C GLY A 136 -4.67 -6.43 -1.83
N ALA A 137 -4.41 -5.33 -2.53
CA ALA A 137 -5.00 -5.03 -3.83
C ALA A 137 -4.48 -5.96 -4.94
N LEU A 138 -3.19 -6.32 -4.89
CA LEU A 138 -2.54 -7.21 -5.85
C LEU A 138 -2.87 -8.70 -5.65
N LEU A 139 -3.58 -9.09 -4.59
CA LEU A 139 -4.15 -10.45 -4.46
C LEU A 139 -5.15 -10.80 -5.57
N LEU A 140 -5.66 -9.80 -6.28
CA LEU A 140 -6.59 -9.97 -7.39
C LEU A 140 -5.92 -9.76 -8.76
N ASP A 141 -4.60 -9.75 -8.80
CA ASP A 141 -3.85 -9.66 -10.05
C ASP A 141 -4.08 -10.94 -10.88
N PRO A 142 -4.25 -10.85 -12.21
CA PRO A 142 -4.45 -12.02 -13.07
C PRO A 142 -3.23 -12.94 -13.14
N GLU A 143 -2.03 -12.44 -12.81
CA GLU A 143 -0.79 -13.21 -12.84
C GLU A 143 -0.58 -13.95 -11.50
N PRO A 144 -0.59 -15.29 -11.46
CA PRO A 144 -0.47 -16.06 -10.22
C PRO A 144 0.79 -15.76 -9.41
N ARG A 145 1.91 -15.47 -10.09
CA ARG A 145 3.20 -15.11 -9.45
C ARG A 145 3.10 -13.82 -8.64
N ILE A 146 2.24 -12.88 -9.06
CA ILE A 146 1.98 -11.65 -8.31
C ILE A 146 1.18 -11.95 -7.04
N VAL A 147 0.16 -12.81 -7.16
CA VAL A 147 -0.66 -13.24 -6.00
C VAL A 147 0.22 -13.94 -4.96
N GLU A 148 1.06 -14.89 -5.37
CA GLU A 148 1.99 -15.58 -4.48
C GLU A 148 2.96 -14.59 -3.80
N ALA A 149 3.55 -13.67 -4.56
CA ALA A 149 4.43 -12.64 -4.03
C ALA A 149 3.72 -11.70 -3.03
N ALA A 150 2.44 -11.38 -3.26
CA ALA A 150 1.63 -10.58 -2.36
C ALA A 150 1.32 -11.32 -1.06
N LEU A 151 1.02 -12.63 -1.13
CA LEU A 151 0.79 -13.47 0.07
C LEU A 151 2.01 -13.57 0.97
N GLU A 152 3.22 -13.50 0.39
CA GLU A 152 4.50 -13.49 1.12
C GLU A 152 4.87 -12.11 1.69
N ASN A 153 4.13 -11.05 1.36
CA ASN A 153 4.45 -9.71 1.84
C ASN A 153 4.34 -9.62 3.37
N PRO A 154 5.42 -9.22 4.08
CA PRO A 154 5.40 -9.15 5.54
C PRO A 154 4.43 -8.11 6.11
N ARG A 155 4.06 -7.10 5.32
CA ARG A 155 3.09 -6.05 5.69
C ARG A 155 1.65 -6.43 5.39
N LEU A 156 1.41 -7.55 4.69
CA LEU A 156 0.06 -8.03 4.43
C LEU A 156 -0.57 -8.52 5.74
N THR A 157 -1.76 -8.03 6.04
CA THR A 157 -2.55 -8.43 7.20
C THR A 157 -3.74 -9.32 6.80
N GLU A 158 -4.42 -9.91 7.76
CA GLU A 158 -5.52 -10.84 7.53
C GLU A 158 -6.73 -10.18 6.84
N ALA A 159 -7.09 -8.97 7.23
CA ALA A 159 -8.27 -8.29 6.71
C ALA A 159 -8.25 -8.07 5.19
N PRO A 160 -7.18 -7.61 4.52
CA PRO A 160 -7.08 -7.58 3.06
C PRO A 160 -7.23 -8.95 2.39
N VAL A 161 -6.71 -10.03 2.99
CA VAL A 161 -6.83 -11.40 2.45
C VAL A 161 -8.30 -11.84 2.46
N VAL A 162 -8.98 -11.68 3.60
CA VAL A 162 -10.42 -11.95 3.72
C VAL A 162 -11.22 -11.11 2.74
N LYS A 163 -10.93 -9.80 2.65
CA LYS A 163 -11.59 -8.88 1.72
C LYS A 163 -11.42 -9.31 0.26
N ALA A 164 -10.23 -9.79 -0.13
CA ALA A 164 -9.99 -10.26 -1.48
C ALA A 164 -10.80 -11.52 -1.80
N LEU A 165 -10.86 -12.51 -0.89
CA LEU A 165 -11.65 -13.72 -1.02
C LEU A 165 -13.16 -13.44 -1.10
N MET A 166 -13.64 -12.40 -0.42
CA MET A 166 -15.07 -12.06 -0.37
C MET A 166 -15.56 -11.25 -1.57
N LYS A 167 -14.69 -10.91 -2.52
CA LYS A 167 -15.12 -10.23 -3.76
C LYS A 167 -15.87 -11.19 -4.67
N ASP A 168 -16.91 -10.69 -5.32
CA ASP A 168 -17.81 -11.49 -6.20
C ASP A 168 -17.08 -12.18 -7.35
N ARG A 169 -15.95 -11.63 -7.81
CA ARG A 169 -15.13 -12.17 -8.90
C ARG A 169 -13.71 -12.51 -8.43
N ALA A 170 -13.57 -12.95 -7.17
CA ALA A 170 -12.28 -13.43 -6.70
C ALA A 170 -11.87 -14.67 -7.51
N PRO A 171 -10.63 -14.72 -8.06
CA PRO A 171 -10.18 -15.86 -8.85
C PRO A 171 -10.09 -17.13 -8.01
N GLU A 172 -10.45 -18.30 -8.59
CA GLU A 172 -10.25 -19.60 -7.94
C GLU A 172 -8.78 -19.84 -7.58
N ALA A 173 -7.87 -19.42 -8.43
CA ALA A 173 -6.42 -19.48 -8.19
C ALA A 173 -5.99 -18.77 -6.89
N LEU A 174 -6.68 -17.70 -6.47
CA LEU A 174 -6.43 -17.04 -5.19
C LEU A 174 -6.78 -17.96 -4.02
N ALA A 175 -7.96 -18.61 -4.06
CA ALA A 175 -8.36 -19.54 -3.01
C ALA A 175 -7.41 -20.73 -2.90
N GLU A 176 -6.96 -21.29 -4.02
CA GLU A 176 -5.98 -22.35 -4.06
C GLU A 176 -4.62 -21.92 -3.48
N ALA A 177 -4.11 -20.74 -3.89
CA ALA A 177 -2.85 -20.21 -3.39
C ALA A 177 -2.91 -20.00 -1.86
N ILE A 178 -4.00 -19.44 -1.35
CA ILE A 178 -4.20 -19.25 0.09
C ILE A 178 -4.30 -20.58 0.83
N CYS A 179 -4.98 -21.58 0.26
CA CYS A 179 -5.08 -22.93 0.84
C CYS A 179 -3.72 -23.63 0.96
N ARG A 180 -2.78 -23.34 0.08
CA ARG A 180 -1.40 -23.88 0.14
C ARG A 180 -0.48 -23.09 1.05
N HIS A 181 -0.82 -21.84 1.36
CA HIS A 181 0.07 -20.93 2.09
C HIS A 181 0.06 -21.22 3.59
N SER A 182 1.23 -21.49 4.19
CA SER A 182 1.38 -21.89 5.59
C SER A 182 0.84 -20.87 6.61
N LYS A 183 1.07 -19.56 6.36
CA LYS A 183 0.64 -18.46 7.23
C LYS A 183 -0.88 -18.25 7.17
N TRP A 184 -1.48 -18.32 5.98
CA TRP A 184 -2.85 -17.88 5.77
C TRP A 184 -3.87 -19.00 5.94
N SER A 185 -3.54 -20.23 5.53
CA SER A 185 -4.46 -21.38 5.60
C SER A 185 -4.87 -21.77 7.04
N VAL A 186 -4.10 -21.35 8.05
CA VAL A 186 -4.37 -21.65 9.47
C VAL A 186 -5.17 -20.55 10.19
N ARG A 187 -5.40 -19.40 9.54
CA ARG A 187 -6.12 -18.28 10.13
C ARG A 187 -7.63 -18.52 10.08
N ARG A 188 -8.32 -18.40 11.22
CA ARG A 188 -9.75 -18.73 11.35
C ARG A 188 -10.65 -17.89 10.43
N GLU A 189 -10.43 -16.58 10.35
CA GLU A 189 -11.21 -15.70 9.49
C GLU A 189 -10.96 -15.98 8.00
N VAL A 190 -9.72 -16.34 7.63
CA VAL A 190 -9.39 -16.76 6.27
C VAL A 190 -10.07 -18.11 5.95
N GLN A 191 -10.08 -19.09 6.87
CA GLN A 191 -10.80 -20.37 6.69
C GLN A 191 -12.29 -20.15 6.51
N ARG A 192 -12.90 -19.24 7.29
CA ARG A 192 -14.31 -18.86 7.12
C ARG A 192 -14.59 -18.27 5.74
N ALA A 193 -13.70 -17.38 5.26
CA ALA A 193 -13.82 -16.79 3.94
C ALA A 193 -13.62 -17.83 2.82
N LEU A 194 -12.66 -18.75 2.97
CA LEU A 194 -12.44 -19.86 2.03
C LEU A 194 -13.64 -20.80 1.94
N LEU A 195 -14.27 -21.13 3.07
CA LEU A 195 -15.49 -21.99 3.04
C LEU A 195 -16.66 -21.35 2.26
N ARG A 196 -16.65 -20.02 2.12
CA ARG A 196 -17.65 -19.26 1.34
C ARG A 196 -17.24 -19.07 -0.12
N HIS A 197 -15.99 -19.34 -0.45
CA HIS A 197 -15.46 -19.12 -1.80
C HIS A 197 -15.67 -20.36 -2.67
N PRO A 198 -16.29 -20.25 -3.86
CA PRO A 198 -16.66 -21.40 -4.69
C PRO A 198 -15.44 -22.19 -5.20
N GLY A 199 -14.31 -21.53 -5.42
CA GLY A 199 -13.07 -22.15 -5.89
C GLY A 199 -12.23 -22.80 -4.78
N THR A 200 -12.75 -22.96 -3.55
CA THR A 200 -11.98 -23.65 -2.50
C THR A 200 -12.00 -25.17 -2.76
N PRO A 201 -10.82 -25.81 -2.83
CA PRO A 201 -10.72 -27.25 -3.05
C PRO A 201 -11.47 -28.05 -1.97
N LEU A 202 -12.30 -29.03 -2.38
CA LEU A 202 -13.15 -29.79 -1.45
C LEU A 202 -12.37 -30.44 -0.31
N GLY A 203 -11.17 -31.00 -0.58
CA GLY A 203 -10.34 -31.56 0.46
C GLY A 203 -9.94 -30.53 1.56
N ARG A 204 -9.80 -29.26 1.21
CA ARG A 204 -9.53 -28.19 2.18
C ARG A 204 -10.79 -27.79 2.93
N VAL A 205 -11.94 -27.78 2.25
CA VAL A 205 -13.25 -27.56 2.91
C VAL A 205 -13.46 -28.56 4.05
N LEU A 206 -13.15 -29.84 3.82
CA LEU A 206 -13.24 -30.88 4.83
C LEU A 206 -12.38 -30.59 6.07
N VAL A 207 -11.14 -30.16 5.85
CA VAL A 207 -10.20 -29.84 6.94
C VAL A 207 -10.67 -28.61 7.71
N PHE A 208 -11.08 -27.55 7.01
CA PHE A 208 -11.51 -26.30 7.66
C PHE A 208 -12.84 -26.47 8.41
N ALA A 209 -13.78 -27.22 7.86
CA ALA A 209 -15.04 -27.51 8.54
C ALA A 209 -14.79 -28.18 9.90
N ARG A 210 -13.89 -29.16 9.99
CA ARG A 210 -13.56 -29.82 11.23
C ARG A 210 -12.88 -28.92 12.25
N SER A 211 -12.10 -27.94 11.82
CA SER A 211 -11.34 -27.04 12.70
C SER A 211 -12.16 -25.86 13.25
N LEU A 212 -13.31 -25.54 12.64
CA LEU A 212 -14.15 -24.40 13.02
C LEU A 212 -15.20 -24.77 14.06
N PRO A 213 -15.56 -23.84 14.97
CA PRO A 213 -16.67 -24.05 15.91
C PRO A 213 -18.01 -24.28 15.19
N THR A 214 -18.89 -25.05 15.80
CA THR A 214 -20.22 -25.40 15.28
C THR A 214 -21.04 -24.15 14.92
N GLU A 215 -21.01 -23.13 15.76
CA GLU A 215 -21.73 -21.87 15.47
C GLU A 215 -21.22 -21.17 14.22
N ALA A 216 -19.90 -21.16 13.98
CA ALA A 216 -19.33 -20.59 12.76
C ALA A 216 -19.79 -21.36 11.51
N LEU A 217 -19.89 -22.70 11.59
CA LEU A 217 -20.41 -23.51 10.48
C LEU A 217 -21.90 -23.25 10.23
N ARG A 218 -22.70 -23.10 11.29
CA ARG A 218 -24.13 -22.74 11.16
C ARG A 218 -24.30 -21.37 10.50
N GLU A 219 -23.47 -20.38 10.88
CA GLU A 219 -23.48 -19.07 10.25
C GLU A 219 -23.13 -19.13 8.77
N ILE A 220 -22.09 -19.90 8.40
CA ILE A 220 -21.70 -20.12 7.00
C ILE A 220 -22.83 -20.76 6.22
N MET A 221 -23.50 -21.78 6.78
CA MET A 221 -24.64 -22.48 6.14
C MET A 221 -25.83 -21.58 5.83
N ARG A 222 -26.07 -20.54 6.62
CA ARG A 222 -27.14 -19.55 6.38
C ARG A 222 -26.91 -18.67 5.17
N GLN A 223 -25.70 -18.68 4.62
CA GLN A 223 -25.35 -17.83 3.48
C GLN A 223 -25.65 -18.51 2.15
N SER A 224 -26.20 -17.75 1.19
CA SER A 224 -26.72 -18.27 -0.07
C SER A 224 -25.66 -18.66 -1.12
N ARG A 225 -24.37 -18.34 -0.90
CA ARG A 225 -23.31 -18.48 -1.91
C ARG A 225 -22.47 -19.76 -1.82
N LEU A 226 -22.87 -20.72 -1.02
CA LEU A 226 -22.18 -22.01 -0.95
C LEU A 226 -22.48 -22.86 -2.18
N SER A 227 -21.43 -23.51 -2.75
CA SER A 227 -21.64 -24.56 -3.72
C SER A 227 -22.43 -25.73 -3.09
N GLU A 228 -23.21 -26.43 -3.89
CA GLU A 228 -24.09 -27.50 -3.41
C GLU A 228 -23.29 -28.60 -2.68
N ASN A 229 -22.12 -28.96 -3.21
CA ASN A 229 -21.24 -29.97 -2.59
C ASN A 229 -20.73 -29.53 -1.23
N VAL A 230 -20.33 -28.25 -1.08
CA VAL A 230 -19.89 -27.70 0.21
C VAL A 230 -21.02 -27.67 1.20
N ARG A 231 -22.20 -27.24 0.77
CA ARG A 231 -23.42 -27.22 1.60
C ARG A 231 -23.77 -28.59 2.14
N ALA A 232 -23.84 -29.60 1.26
CA ALA A 232 -24.14 -30.97 1.64
C ALA A 232 -23.13 -31.54 2.66
N TYR A 233 -21.86 -31.22 2.46
CA TYR A 233 -20.83 -31.66 3.40
C TYR A 233 -20.93 -30.97 4.77
N LEU A 234 -21.10 -29.65 4.79
CA LEU A 234 -21.25 -28.90 6.05
C LEU A 234 -22.48 -29.35 6.83
N ALA A 235 -23.57 -29.69 6.14
CA ALA A 235 -24.77 -30.27 6.78
C ALA A 235 -24.44 -31.58 7.50
N ARG A 236 -23.79 -32.53 6.81
CA ARG A 236 -23.37 -33.81 7.40
C ARG A 236 -22.42 -33.64 8.60
N GLU A 237 -21.48 -32.71 8.49
CA GLU A 237 -20.54 -32.40 9.59
C GLU A 237 -21.29 -31.83 10.82
N LEU A 238 -22.31 -30.97 10.60
CA LEU A 238 -23.13 -30.44 11.69
C LEU A 238 -24.00 -31.51 12.34
N GLU A 239 -24.58 -32.42 11.55
CA GLU A 239 -25.35 -33.58 12.03
C GLU A 239 -24.48 -34.51 12.90
N SER A 240 -23.27 -34.83 12.41
CA SER A 240 -22.31 -35.64 13.15
C SER A 240 -21.94 -35.04 14.51
N ARG A 241 -21.83 -33.73 14.61
CA ARG A 241 -21.52 -33.03 15.87
C ARG A 241 -22.69 -32.93 16.84
N ALA A 242 -23.92 -33.01 16.32
CA ALA A 242 -25.10 -32.99 17.15
C ALA A 242 -25.41 -34.35 17.83
N THR A 243 -24.81 -35.42 17.29
CA THR A 243 -24.95 -36.80 17.82
C THR A 243 -23.87 -37.22 18.81
N HIS A 244 -22.89 -36.34 19.03
CA HIS A 244 -21.82 -36.50 20.03
C HIS A 244 -21.87 -35.37 21.06
#